data_7bb677205875f466537c617f476b719d
#
_entry.id   7bb677205875f466537c617f476b719d
#
_cell.length_a   1.000
_cell.length_b   1.000
_cell.length_c   1.000
_cell.angle_alpha   90.00
_cell.angle_beta   90.00
_cell.angle_gamma   90.00
#
_symmetry.space_group_name_H-M   'P 1'
#
loop_
_entity.id
_entity.type
_entity.pdbx_description
1 polymer ?
#
loop_
_entity_poly.entity_id
_entity_poly.type
_entity_poly.pdbx_seq_one_letter_code
_entity_poly.pdbx_strand_id
1 'polypeptide(L)'
;RFARVVQTESCLRLALDLTEYGRRLHSQFQYQGEEPFADVYPSSALYFQALLGENIDAAIHYFKEKAEATDAYHQGTASIEVYIDLLTRCDRTQEAIEASIAMLPAGTRTVGLAPTLYELSRRVGDFSRMMEVCRKNEDVLGFATALMQKNA
;
A
#
# COMPACT_ATOMS: atom_id res chain seq x y z
N ARG A 1 -7.90 -10.29 -3.66
CA ARG A 1 -8.34 -9.75 -2.35
C ARG A 1 -8.15 -10.76 -1.22
N PHE A 2 -8.54 -12.02 -1.42
CA PHE A 2 -8.39 -13.10 -0.42
C PHE A 2 -6.93 -13.33 -0.02
N ALA A 3 -6.01 -13.42 -0.99
CA ALA A 3 -4.59 -13.62 -0.73
C ALA A 3 -3.96 -12.48 0.09
N ARG A 4 -4.43 -11.23 -0.10
CA ARG A 4 -3.98 -10.07 0.70
C ARG A 4 -4.39 -10.17 2.17
N VAL A 5 -5.51 -10.82 2.46
CA VAL A 5 -6.02 -10.98 3.83
C VAL A 5 -5.34 -12.16 4.53
N VAL A 6 -5.27 -13.31 3.86
CA VAL A 6 -4.82 -14.57 4.49
C VAL A 6 -3.30 -14.69 4.55
N GLN A 7 -2.58 -14.11 3.60
CA GLN A 7 -1.09 -14.10 3.54
C GLN A 7 -0.39 -15.46 3.76
N THR A 8 -1.06 -16.57 3.50
CA THR A 8 -0.38 -17.86 3.48
C THR A 8 0.37 -18.02 2.18
N GLU A 9 1.54 -18.67 2.20
CA GLU A 9 2.34 -18.91 1.00
C GLU A 9 1.52 -19.58 -0.10
N SER A 10 0.72 -20.58 0.23
CA SER A 10 -0.15 -21.27 -0.73
C SER A 10 -1.17 -20.35 -1.40
N CYS A 11 -1.78 -19.44 -0.62
CA CYS A 11 -2.73 -18.47 -1.18
C CYS A 11 -2.04 -17.42 -2.07
N LEU A 12 -0.84 -17.00 -1.71
CA LEU A 12 -0.05 -16.05 -2.50
C LEU A 12 0.40 -16.69 -3.82
N ARG A 13 0.89 -17.94 -3.79
CA ARG A 13 1.25 -18.70 -5.01
C ARG A 13 0.04 -18.90 -5.91
N LEU A 14 -1.11 -19.31 -5.36
CA LEU A 14 -2.35 -19.42 -6.13
C LEU A 14 -2.77 -18.07 -6.75
N ALA A 15 -2.66 -16.96 -6.02
CA ALA A 15 -2.97 -15.64 -6.55
C ALA A 15 -2.02 -15.26 -7.70
N LEU A 16 -0.74 -15.60 -7.60
CA LEU A 16 0.24 -15.39 -8.66
C LEU A 16 -0.08 -16.23 -9.90
N ASP A 17 -0.39 -17.52 -9.72
CA ASP A 17 -0.77 -18.42 -10.80
C ASP A 17 -2.04 -17.96 -11.53
N LEU A 18 -3.05 -17.50 -10.77
CA LEU A 18 -4.29 -16.96 -11.34
C LEU A 18 -4.05 -15.64 -12.10
N THR A 19 -3.14 -14.81 -11.61
CA THR A 19 -2.75 -13.56 -12.30
C THR A 19 -2.07 -13.89 -13.63
N GLU A 20 -1.15 -14.84 -13.65
CA GLU A 20 -0.46 -15.27 -14.87
C GLU A 20 -1.43 -15.97 -15.85
N TYR A 21 -2.35 -16.78 -15.34
CA TYR A 21 -3.40 -17.40 -16.16
C TYR A 21 -4.31 -16.32 -16.79
N GLY A 22 -4.75 -15.33 -16.01
CA GLY A 22 -5.55 -14.19 -16.50
C GLY A 22 -4.82 -13.42 -17.61
N ARG A 23 -3.52 -13.14 -17.42
CA ARG A 23 -2.68 -12.50 -18.43
C ARG A 23 -2.63 -13.30 -19.74
N ARG A 24 -2.45 -14.62 -19.67
CA ARG A 24 -2.45 -15.50 -20.86
C ARG A 24 -3.79 -15.51 -21.56
N LEU A 25 -4.90 -15.63 -20.83
CA LEU A 25 -6.23 -15.54 -21.42
C LEU A 25 -6.46 -14.20 -22.13
N HIS A 26 -6.12 -13.10 -21.46
CA HIS A 26 -6.28 -11.77 -22.03
C HIS A 26 -5.49 -11.60 -23.33
N SER A 27 -4.27 -12.14 -23.43
CA SER A 27 -3.47 -12.07 -24.63
C SER A 27 -4.02 -12.93 -25.79
N GLN A 28 -4.83 -13.96 -25.50
CA GLN A 28 -5.46 -14.80 -26.51
C GLN A 28 -6.74 -14.18 -27.10
N PHE A 29 -7.44 -13.39 -26.30
CA PHE A 29 -8.63 -12.66 -26.74
C PHE A 29 -8.20 -11.25 -27.15
N GLN A 30 -7.62 -11.10 -28.34
CA GLN A 30 -7.23 -9.79 -28.87
C GLN A 30 -8.44 -8.86 -28.93
N TYR A 31 -8.61 -8.03 -27.93
CA TYR A 31 -9.49 -6.89 -28.01
C TYR A 31 -8.88 -5.87 -28.97
N GLN A 32 -9.58 -5.53 -30.02
CA GLN A 32 -9.21 -4.41 -30.89
C GLN A 32 -9.53 -3.10 -30.13
N GLY A 33 -8.54 -2.59 -29.39
CA GLY A 33 -8.66 -1.36 -28.62
C GLY A 33 -7.50 -1.22 -27.62
N GLU A 34 -7.38 -0.06 -26.99
CA GLU A 34 -6.44 0.15 -25.90
C GLU A 34 -6.71 -0.90 -24.81
N GLU A 35 -5.67 -1.63 -24.41
CA GLU A 35 -5.79 -2.66 -23.37
C GLU A 35 -6.01 -1.99 -21.99
N PRO A 36 -7.25 -1.86 -21.50
CA PRO A 36 -7.51 -1.17 -20.23
C PRO A 36 -6.91 -1.89 -19.03
N PHE A 37 -6.37 -3.10 -19.22
CA PHE A 37 -5.79 -3.95 -18.19
C PHE A 37 -4.32 -4.30 -18.44
N ALA A 38 -3.66 -3.67 -19.40
CA ALA A 38 -2.26 -3.97 -19.74
C ALA A 38 -1.32 -3.97 -18.53
N ASP A 39 -1.51 -3.05 -17.59
CA ASP A 39 -0.70 -2.91 -16.39
C ASP A 39 -1.23 -3.69 -15.17
N VAL A 40 -2.46 -4.19 -15.19
CA VAL A 40 -3.09 -4.82 -14.02
C VAL A 40 -2.43 -6.15 -13.66
N TYR A 41 -2.21 -7.01 -14.64
CA TYR A 41 -1.63 -8.33 -14.40
C TYR A 41 -0.14 -8.25 -14.03
N PRO A 42 0.71 -7.49 -14.74
CA PRO A 42 2.11 -7.34 -14.36
C PRO A 42 2.29 -6.74 -12.96
N SER A 43 1.52 -5.71 -12.61
CA SER A 43 1.59 -5.08 -11.29
C SER A 43 1.11 -6.00 -10.17
N SER A 44 0.03 -6.76 -10.40
CA SER A 44 -0.47 -7.73 -9.44
C SER A 44 0.51 -8.88 -9.24
N ALA A 45 1.14 -9.38 -10.30
CA ALA A 45 2.17 -10.41 -10.20
C ALA A 45 3.36 -9.92 -9.38
N LEU A 46 3.85 -8.72 -9.66
CA LEU A 46 4.98 -8.12 -8.95
C LEU A 46 4.65 -7.92 -7.45
N TYR A 47 3.43 -7.49 -7.14
CA TYR A 47 2.96 -7.36 -5.76
C TYR A 47 2.97 -8.71 -5.02
N PHE A 48 2.42 -9.78 -5.61
CA PHE A 48 2.38 -11.10 -4.97
C PHE A 48 3.76 -11.75 -4.88
N GLN A 49 4.65 -11.54 -5.86
CA GLN A 49 6.05 -11.97 -5.78
C GLN A 49 6.75 -11.33 -4.57
N ALA A 50 6.56 -10.03 -4.37
CA ALA A 50 7.15 -9.35 -3.22
C ALA A 50 6.65 -9.91 -1.87
N LEU A 51 5.36 -10.25 -1.78
CA LEU A 51 4.82 -10.90 -0.57
C LEU A 51 5.36 -12.32 -0.34
N LEU A 52 5.85 -12.98 -1.38
CA LEU A 52 6.56 -14.27 -1.32
C LEU A 52 8.05 -14.10 -1.00
N GLY A 53 8.54 -12.89 -0.84
CA GLY A 53 9.97 -12.59 -0.65
C GLY A 53 10.78 -12.52 -1.94
N GLU A 54 10.11 -12.49 -3.10
CA GLU A 54 10.72 -12.45 -4.41
C GLU A 54 10.62 -11.02 -5.00
N ASN A 55 11.69 -10.52 -5.61
CA ASN A 55 11.69 -9.21 -6.32
C ASN A 55 11.22 -8.01 -5.47
N ILE A 56 11.45 -8.02 -4.16
CA ILE A 56 10.94 -7.02 -3.21
C ILE A 56 11.34 -5.61 -3.63
N ASP A 57 12.61 -5.36 -3.90
CA ASP A 57 13.10 -4.02 -4.23
C ASP A 57 12.55 -3.51 -5.56
N ALA A 58 12.42 -4.39 -6.56
CA ALA A 58 11.80 -4.05 -7.84
C ALA A 58 10.31 -3.68 -7.67
N ALA A 59 9.58 -4.43 -6.84
CA ALA A 59 8.19 -4.15 -6.53
C ALA A 59 8.05 -2.80 -5.78
N ILE A 60 8.86 -2.57 -4.78
CA ILE A 60 8.84 -1.31 -4.01
C ILE A 60 9.14 -0.12 -4.93
N HIS A 61 10.14 -0.23 -5.80
CA HIS A 61 10.47 0.82 -6.76
C HIS A 61 9.29 1.12 -7.71
N TYR A 62 8.71 0.08 -8.32
CA TYR A 62 7.57 0.23 -9.23
C TYR A 62 6.37 0.90 -8.56
N PHE A 63 5.96 0.41 -7.37
CA PHE A 63 4.80 0.98 -6.68
C PHE A 63 5.08 2.37 -6.12
N LYS A 64 6.32 2.68 -5.76
CA LYS A 64 6.74 4.03 -5.39
C LYS A 64 6.57 5.02 -6.55
N GLU A 65 7.06 4.68 -7.74
CA GLU A 65 6.91 5.53 -8.93
C GLU A 65 5.43 5.77 -9.25
N LYS A 66 4.58 4.73 -9.16
CA LYS A 66 3.12 4.88 -9.37
C LYS A 66 2.47 5.76 -8.30
N ALA A 67 2.89 5.67 -7.04
CA ALA A 67 2.40 6.50 -5.95
C ALA A 67 2.82 7.96 -6.13
N GLU A 68 4.10 8.22 -6.48
CA GLU A 68 4.64 9.56 -6.72
C GLU A 68 4.00 10.25 -7.94
N ALA A 69 3.61 9.48 -8.96
CA ALA A 69 2.90 10.00 -10.14
C ALA A 69 1.42 10.30 -9.86
N THR A 70 0.88 9.90 -8.70
CA THR A 70 -0.55 10.01 -8.38
C THR A 70 -0.85 11.35 -7.71
N ASP A 71 -1.76 12.14 -8.28
CA ASP A 71 -2.36 13.28 -7.59
C ASP A 71 -3.50 12.81 -6.66
N ALA A 72 -3.22 12.79 -5.37
CA ALA A 72 -4.15 12.30 -4.34
C ALA A 72 -5.49 13.05 -4.31
N TYR A 73 -5.51 14.31 -4.72
CA TYR A 73 -6.73 15.12 -4.73
C TYR A 73 -7.62 14.86 -5.93
N HIS A 74 -7.03 14.60 -7.10
CA HIS A 74 -7.76 14.44 -8.36
C HIS A 74 -7.93 12.97 -8.78
N GLN A 75 -6.95 12.12 -8.47
CA GLN A 75 -6.93 10.72 -8.91
C GLN A 75 -7.27 9.73 -7.78
N GLY A 76 -7.37 10.22 -6.54
CA GLY A 76 -7.61 9.39 -5.37
C GLY A 76 -6.33 8.77 -4.79
N THR A 77 -6.46 8.02 -3.71
CA THR A 77 -5.35 7.56 -2.88
C THR A 77 -4.94 6.10 -3.12
N ALA A 78 -5.63 5.38 -4.01
CA ALA A 78 -5.47 3.93 -4.15
C ALA A 78 -4.03 3.48 -4.44
N SER A 79 -3.32 4.15 -5.36
CA SER A 79 -1.92 3.81 -5.70
C SER A 79 -0.98 4.06 -4.53
N ILE A 80 -1.18 5.17 -3.80
CA ILE A 80 -0.40 5.53 -2.61
C ILE A 80 -0.64 4.48 -1.51
N GLU A 81 -1.90 4.12 -1.27
CA GLU A 81 -2.24 3.13 -0.26
C GLU A 81 -1.69 1.73 -0.59
N VAL A 82 -1.70 1.31 -1.87
CA VAL A 82 -1.08 0.04 -2.29
C VAL A 82 0.43 0.06 -2.00
N TYR A 83 1.12 1.17 -2.26
CA TYR A 83 2.53 1.31 -1.94
C TYR A 83 2.81 1.20 -0.43
N ILE A 84 2.02 1.91 0.41
CA ILE A 84 2.15 1.85 1.87
C ILE A 84 1.85 0.44 2.40
N ASP A 85 0.81 -0.22 1.86
CA ASP A 85 0.46 -1.60 2.23
C ASP A 85 1.60 -2.57 1.88
N LEU A 86 2.19 -2.43 0.68
CA LEU A 86 3.34 -3.25 0.26
C LEU A 86 4.53 -3.08 1.22
N LEU A 87 4.93 -1.85 1.52
CA LEU A 87 6.01 -1.57 2.49
C LEU A 87 5.75 -2.25 3.82
N THR A 88 4.52 -2.11 4.33
CA THR A 88 4.11 -2.69 5.62
C THR A 88 4.21 -4.22 5.61
N ARG A 89 3.87 -4.86 4.50
CA ARG A 89 3.87 -6.33 4.36
C ARG A 89 5.26 -6.90 4.08
N CYS A 90 6.18 -6.07 3.61
CA CYS A 90 7.61 -6.40 3.44
C CYS A 90 8.45 -6.00 4.65
N ASP A 91 7.85 -5.82 5.84
CA ASP A 91 8.50 -5.44 7.10
C ASP A 91 9.25 -4.10 7.07
N ARG A 92 8.92 -3.23 6.10
CA ARG A 92 9.48 -1.88 5.97
C ARG A 92 8.55 -0.82 6.61
N THR A 93 8.07 -1.09 7.82
CA THR A 93 7.03 -0.27 8.48
C THR A 93 7.47 1.17 8.71
N GLN A 94 8.75 1.43 8.98
CA GLN A 94 9.23 2.80 9.16
C GLN A 94 9.12 3.62 7.86
N GLU A 95 9.43 3.01 6.72
CA GLU A 95 9.27 3.65 5.41
C GLU A 95 7.78 3.84 5.06
N ALA A 96 6.92 2.92 5.48
CA ALA A 96 5.47 3.07 5.33
C ALA A 96 4.93 4.28 6.12
N ILE A 97 5.45 4.54 7.33
CA ILE A 97 5.13 5.74 8.11
C ILE A 97 5.52 7.01 7.35
N GLU A 98 6.76 7.11 6.88
CA GLU A 98 7.22 8.28 6.15
C GLU A 98 6.46 8.48 4.83
N ALA A 99 6.18 7.41 4.10
CA ALA A 99 5.37 7.47 2.88
C ALA A 99 3.92 7.94 3.18
N SER A 100 3.31 7.43 4.25
CA SER A 100 1.98 7.87 4.68
C SER A 100 1.94 9.37 5.00
N ILE A 101 2.95 9.88 5.71
CA ILE A 101 3.04 11.30 6.08
C ILE A 101 3.29 12.18 4.85
N ALA A 102 4.15 11.74 3.93
CA ALA A 102 4.56 12.53 2.77
C ALA A 102 3.51 12.55 1.65
N MET A 103 2.81 11.43 1.43
CA MET A 103 1.98 11.22 0.24
C MET A 103 0.47 11.28 0.52
N LEU A 104 0.03 11.13 1.78
CA LEU A 104 -1.39 11.23 2.15
C LEU A 104 -1.65 12.56 2.86
N PRO A 105 -2.11 13.60 2.14
CA PRO A 105 -2.43 14.89 2.74
C PRO A 105 -3.52 14.77 3.81
N ALA A 106 -3.44 15.60 4.85
CA ALA A 106 -4.45 15.66 5.89
C ALA A 106 -5.84 15.97 5.29
N GLY A 107 -6.85 15.21 5.73
CA GLY A 107 -8.23 15.38 5.24
C GLY A 107 -8.53 14.66 3.92
N THR A 108 -7.56 14.01 3.28
CA THR A 108 -7.81 13.20 2.09
C THR A 108 -8.56 11.93 2.47
N ARG A 109 -9.62 11.62 1.72
CA ARG A 109 -10.39 10.39 1.93
C ARG A 109 -9.61 9.21 1.37
N THR A 110 -9.20 8.29 2.26
CA THR A 110 -8.57 7.03 1.90
C THR A 110 -9.61 5.99 1.49
N VAL A 111 -9.21 5.01 0.68
CA VAL A 111 -10.05 3.87 0.29
C VAL A 111 -9.86 2.64 1.21
N GLY A 112 -8.99 2.76 2.22
CA GLY A 112 -8.77 1.73 3.23
C GLY A 112 -7.98 0.52 2.74
N LEU A 113 -7.06 0.70 1.81
CA LEU A 113 -6.17 -0.36 1.33
C LEU A 113 -4.89 -0.48 2.16
N ALA A 114 -4.47 0.58 2.82
CA ALA A 114 -3.29 0.62 3.69
C ALA A 114 -3.68 0.73 5.17
N PRO A 115 -2.77 0.33 6.08
CA PRO A 115 -2.88 0.68 7.48
C PRO A 115 -2.84 2.20 7.69
N THR A 116 -3.58 2.67 8.68
CA THR A 116 -3.56 4.07 9.11
C THR A 116 -2.23 4.42 9.80
N LEU A 117 -1.90 5.71 9.88
CA LEU A 117 -0.72 6.18 10.61
C LEU A 117 -0.73 5.70 12.08
N TYR A 118 -1.90 5.62 12.69
CA TYR A 118 -2.06 5.07 14.05
C TYR A 118 -1.67 3.59 14.11
N GLU A 119 -2.16 2.76 13.18
CA GLU A 119 -1.85 1.33 13.15
C GLU A 119 -0.37 1.08 12.85
N LEU A 120 0.24 1.87 11.97
CA LEU A 120 1.68 1.83 11.69
C LEU A 120 2.51 2.19 12.92
N SER A 121 2.17 3.30 13.60
CA SER A 121 2.83 3.75 14.83
C SER A 121 2.72 2.70 15.94
N ARG A 122 1.55 2.07 16.07
CA ARG A 122 1.33 0.98 17.03
C ARG A 122 2.18 -0.25 16.74
N ARG A 123 2.40 -0.60 15.47
CA ARG A 123 3.25 -1.74 15.09
C ARG A 123 4.72 -1.51 15.46
N VAL A 124 5.20 -0.28 15.31
CA VAL A 124 6.57 0.09 15.68
C VAL A 124 6.72 0.35 17.17
N GLY A 125 5.62 0.65 17.87
CA GLY A 125 5.64 1.08 19.29
C GLY A 125 6.12 2.52 19.48
N ASP A 126 6.18 3.32 18.40
CA ASP A 126 6.59 4.72 18.46
C ASP A 126 5.52 5.64 17.85
N PHE A 127 4.97 6.51 18.68
CA PHE A 127 3.93 7.48 18.32
C PHE A 127 4.49 8.89 18.06
N SER A 128 5.80 9.09 18.11
CA SER A 128 6.43 10.43 18.01
C SER A 128 6.09 11.12 16.70
N ARG A 129 6.17 10.40 15.58
CA ARG A 129 5.84 10.94 14.24
C ARG A 129 4.35 11.26 14.10
N MET A 130 3.47 10.40 14.63
CA MET A 130 2.02 10.67 14.65
C MET A 130 1.71 11.94 15.46
N MET A 131 2.32 12.11 16.64
CA MET A 131 2.14 13.32 17.46
C MET A 131 2.58 14.58 16.74
N GLU A 132 3.70 14.54 16.01
CA GLU A 132 4.20 15.66 15.21
C GLU A 132 3.20 16.05 14.12
N VAL A 133 2.68 15.06 13.36
CA VAL A 133 1.69 15.28 12.30
C VAL A 133 0.38 15.84 12.88
N CYS A 134 -0.13 15.24 13.97
CA CYS A 134 -1.36 15.72 14.62
C CYS A 134 -1.21 17.17 15.12
N ARG A 135 -0.05 17.52 15.69
CA ARG A 135 0.23 18.89 16.13
C ARG A 135 0.24 19.87 14.94
N LYS A 136 0.90 19.50 13.85
CA LYS A 136 0.98 20.34 12.63
C LYS A 136 -0.40 20.57 12.02
N ASN A 137 -1.27 19.58 12.09
CA ASN A 137 -2.61 19.61 11.49
C ASN A 137 -3.70 20.05 12.49
N GLU A 138 -3.32 20.46 13.69
CA GLU A 138 -4.26 20.87 14.77
C GLU A 138 -5.26 19.75 15.16
N ASP A 139 -4.89 18.48 14.93
CA ASP A 139 -5.69 17.32 15.30
C ASP A 139 -5.49 16.98 16.78
N VAL A 140 -6.30 17.62 17.62
CA VAL A 140 -6.25 17.47 19.09
C VAL A 140 -6.57 16.03 19.52
N LEU A 141 -7.53 15.38 18.86
CA LEU A 141 -7.94 14.01 19.23
C LEU A 141 -6.86 13.00 18.87
N GLY A 142 -6.31 13.09 17.67
CA GLY A 142 -5.20 12.24 17.25
C GLY A 142 -3.97 12.42 18.13
N PHE A 143 -3.64 13.67 18.49
CA PHE A 143 -2.54 13.98 19.40
C PHE A 143 -2.75 13.36 20.79
N ALA A 144 -3.93 13.55 21.38
CA ALA A 144 -4.25 12.98 22.68
C ALA A 144 -4.19 11.44 22.65
N THR A 145 -4.71 10.82 21.61
CA THR A 145 -4.65 9.37 21.41
C THR A 145 -3.20 8.87 21.36
N ALA A 146 -2.35 9.52 20.56
CA ALA A 146 -0.94 9.18 20.43
C ALA A 146 -0.18 9.34 21.76
N LEU A 147 -0.49 10.42 22.50
CA LEU A 147 0.11 10.69 23.81
C LEU A 147 -0.26 9.63 24.85
N MET A 148 -1.51 9.18 24.87
CA MET A 148 -1.98 8.11 25.75
C MET A 148 -1.26 6.78 25.45
N GLN A 149 -1.10 6.45 24.18
CA GLN A 149 -0.42 5.21 23.79
C GLN A 149 1.09 5.24 24.08
N LYS A 150 1.73 6.40 23.97
CA LYS A 150 3.16 6.55 24.30
C LYS A 150 3.45 6.35 25.78
N ASN A 151 2.46 6.63 26.64
CA ASN A 151 2.60 6.53 28.11
C ASN A 151 1.99 5.24 28.69
N ALA A 152 1.42 4.39 27.84
CA ALA A 152 0.86 3.10 28.25
C ALA A 152 1.92 1.99 28.19
#